data_1852fc06b634523df6a35aa7e8cc08ac
#
_entry.id   1852fc06b634523df6a35aa7e8cc08ac
#
_cell.length_a   1.000
_cell.length_b   1.000
_cell.length_c   1.000
_cell.angle_alpha   90.00
_cell.angle_beta   90.00
_cell.angle_gamma   90.00
#
_symmetry.space_group_name_H-M   'P 1'
#
loop_
_entity.id
_entity.type
_entity.pdbx_description
1 polymer ?
#
loop_
_entity_poly.entity_id
_entity_poly.type
_entity_poly.pdbx_seq_one_letter_code
_entity_poly.pdbx_strand_id
1 'polypeptide(L)'
;MALTVSSDSINPGERVADAHAFGVPDGNGKAAPEGGNRSPHLSWSGHPEGTESFAIVVFDPDVPADASDVNQDGKTIPADADRVDFAHWLVVDIPADVTEVAEGAGSQEIVIGGKPVGETSFGGVSGANTFTDFLEGDEDMEGTYGHYDGPFPPFNDERLHHYHFRIYALDTPSLGLSGAFKLDDVNAAIEGHVLDHGEIVGEYTLHADRL
;
A
#
# COMPACT_ATOMS: atom_id res chain seq x y z
N MET A 1 14.89 -15.78 -15.21
CA MET A 1 13.70 -16.25 -14.47
C MET A 1 12.89 -15.00 -14.17
N ALA A 2 11.58 -15.07 -14.05
CA ALA A 2 10.78 -13.90 -13.70
C ALA A 2 10.85 -13.66 -12.18
N LEU A 3 10.85 -12.39 -11.76
CA LEU A 3 10.76 -11.99 -10.36
C LEU A 3 9.46 -12.53 -9.75
N THR A 4 9.58 -13.29 -8.69
CA THR A 4 8.44 -13.89 -7.99
C THR A 4 8.36 -13.32 -6.58
N VAL A 5 7.17 -12.85 -6.19
CA VAL A 5 6.87 -12.34 -4.86
C VAL A 5 6.03 -13.37 -4.10
N SER A 6 6.33 -13.55 -2.83
CA SER A 6 5.59 -14.40 -1.90
C SER A 6 5.43 -13.75 -0.54
N SER A 7 4.48 -14.24 0.25
CA SER A 7 4.20 -13.73 1.60
C SER A 7 3.70 -14.85 2.49
N ASP A 8 4.08 -14.80 3.77
CA ASP A 8 3.47 -15.64 4.81
C ASP A 8 2.19 -14.99 5.39
N SER A 9 1.93 -13.73 5.04
CA SER A 9 0.83 -12.92 5.57
C SER A 9 -0.32 -12.76 4.57
N ILE A 10 -0.03 -12.77 3.26
CA ILE A 10 -0.99 -12.51 2.17
C ILE A 10 -1.07 -13.73 1.27
N ASN A 11 -2.26 -14.27 1.12
CA ASN A 11 -2.56 -15.31 0.14
C ASN A 11 -3.10 -14.67 -1.14
N PRO A 12 -2.55 -14.98 -2.32
CA PRO A 12 -3.01 -14.40 -3.59
C PRO A 12 -4.51 -14.66 -3.84
N GLY A 13 -5.28 -13.58 -4.10
CA GLY A 13 -6.71 -13.66 -4.38
C GLY A 13 -7.59 -13.98 -3.16
N GLU A 14 -7.03 -13.91 -1.94
CA GLU A 14 -7.79 -14.07 -0.70
C GLU A 14 -7.89 -12.73 0.04
N ARG A 15 -8.84 -12.69 1.00
CA ARG A 15 -9.03 -11.52 1.85
C ARG A 15 -7.79 -11.26 2.70
N VAL A 16 -7.30 -10.03 2.66
CA VAL A 16 -6.26 -9.54 3.57
C VAL A 16 -6.80 -9.60 5.01
N ALA A 17 -6.02 -10.16 5.93
CA ALA A 17 -6.43 -10.26 7.32
C ALA A 17 -6.52 -8.88 7.99
N ASP A 18 -7.45 -8.71 8.94
CA ASP A 18 -7.65 -7.46 9.68
C ASP A 18 -6.40 -6.99 10.44
N ALA A 19 -5.49 -7.91 10.75
CA ALA A 19 -4.17 -7.59 11.31
C ALA A 19 -3.32 -6.68 10.40
N HIS A 20 -3.55 -6.74 9.09
CA HIS A 20 -2.83 -5.94 8.08
C HIS A 20 -3.66 -4.78 7.52
N ALA A 21 -4.95 -4.69 7.89
CA ALA A 21 -5.83 -3.60 7.47
C ALA A 21 -5.69 -2.38 8.39
N PHE A 22 -5.91 -1.18 7.84
CA PHE A 22 -6.09 0.05 8.61
C PHE A 22 -7.51 0.14 9.15
N GLY A 23 -8.51 -0.11 8.31
CA GLY A 23 -9.91 -0.09 8.66
C GLY A 23 -10.53 -1.48 8.75
N VAL A 24 -11.44 -1.66 9.71
CA VAL A 24 -12.21 -2.89 9.91
C VAL A 24 -13.71 -2.57 10.03
N PRO A 25 -14.60 -3.56 9.82
CA PRO A 25 -16.02 -3.37 10.08
C PRO A 25 -16.28 -3.00 11.55
N ASP A 26 -17.08 -1.96 11.79
CA ASP A 26 -17.46 -1.52 13.16
C ASP A 26 -18.60 -2.35 13.77
N GLY A 27 -19.10 -3.35 13.05
CA GLY A 27 -20.24 -4.18 13.45
C GLY A 27 -21.62 -3.52 13.27
N ASN A 28 -21.68 -2.27 12.80
CA ASN A 28 -22.91 -1.53 12.54
C ASN A 28 -23.12 -1.21 11.05
N GLY A 29 -22.36 -1.86 10.17
CA GLY A 29 -22.41 -1.64 8.72
C GLY A 29 -21.58 -0.45 8.26
N LYS A 30 -20.62 0.02 9.08
CA LYS A 30 -19.65 1.06 8.79
C LYS A 30 -18.24 0.54 9.03
N ALA A 31 -17.26 1.39 8.86
CA ALA A 31 -15.85 1.12 9.06
C ALA A 31 -15.27 1.97 10.20
N ALA A 32 -14.31 1.40 10.91
CA ALA A 32 -13.53 2.07 11.94
C ALA A 32 -12.03 1.90 11.69
N PRO A 33 -11.18 2.89 12.00
CA PRO A 33 -9.73 2.77 11.90
C PRO A 33 -9.18 1.97 13.10
N GLU A 34 -9.57 0.71 13.20
CA GLU A 34 -9.28 -0.19 14.33
C GLU A 34 -8.60 -1.49 13.88
N GLY A 35 -8.10 -1.53 12.64
CA GLY A 35 -7.31 -2.64 12.13
C GLY A 35 -5.95 -2.75 12.82
N GLY A 36 -5.25 -3.87 12.61
CA GLY A 36 -3.91 -4.06 13.18
C GLY A 36 -2.85 -3.20 12.51
N ASN A 37 -3.09 -2.76 11.28
CA ASN A 37 -2.18 -1.93 10.48
C ASN A 37 -0.72 -2.41 10.45
N ARG A 38 -0.52 -3.73 10.64
CA ARG A 38 0.80 -4.35 10.61
C ARG A 38 1.20 -4.58 9.16
N SER A 39 2.36 -4.12 8.73
CA SER A 39 2.85 -4.43 7.39
C SER A 39 3.01 -5.93 7.21
N PRO A 40 2.60 -6.52 6.07
CA PRO A 40 2.76 -7.95 5.84
C PRO A 40 4.22 -8.34 5.65
N HIS A 41 4.52 -9.62 5.86
CA HIS A 41 5.74 -10.23 5.38
C HIS A 41 5.76 -10.22 3.83
N LEU A 42 6.89 -9.87 3.23
CA LEU A 42 7.13 -9.96 1.80
C LEU A 42 8.49 -10.59 1.54
N SER A 43 8.57 -11.51 0.60
CA SER A 43 9.84 -12.06 0.11
C SER A 43 9.80 -12.20 -1.41
N TRP A 44 10.98 -12.11 -2.04
CA TRP A 44 11.08 -12.20 -3.49
C TRP A 44 12.35 -12.91 -3.94
N SER A 45 12.27 -13.51 -5.14
CA SER A 45 13.36 -14.27 -5.73
C SER A 45 13.30 -14.24 -7.25
N GLY A 46 14.38 -14.70 -7.90
CA GLY A 46 14.43 -14.78 -9.36
C GLY A 46 14.64 -13.45 -10.07
N HIS A 47 15.06 -12.41 -9.35
CA HIS A 47 15.41 -11.12 -9.95
C HIS A 47 16.52 -11.28 -11.00
N PRO A 48 16.51 -10.44 -12.06
CA PRO A 48 17.52 -10.49 -13.12
C PRO A 48 18.94 -10.23 -12.63
N GLU A 49 19.93 -10.76 -13.35
CA GLU A 49 21.32 -10.32 -13.20
C GLU A 49 21.42 -8.82 -13.54
N GLY A 50 22.20 -8.08 -12.76
CA GLY A 50 22.30 -6.62 -12.90
C GLY A 50 21.29 -5.84 -12.06
N THR A 51 20.49 -6.51 -11.22
CA THR A 51 19.68 -5.82 -10.20
C THR A 51 20.60 -5.16 -9.17
N GLU A 52 20.48 -3.85 -9.00
CA GLU A 52 21.28 -3.05 -8.06
C GLU A 52 20.46 -2.57 -6.86
N SER A 53 19.11 -2.46 -7.03
CA SER A 53 18.21 -2.17 -5.92
C SER A 53 16.81 -2.73 -6.20
N PHE A 54 15.95 -2.66 -5.16
CA PHE A 54 14.51 -2.94 -5.29
C PHE A 54 13.67 -1.74 -4.83
N ALA A 55 12.43 -1.70 -5.31
CA ALA A 55 11.39 -0.83 -4.78
C ALA A 55 10.15 -1.64 -4.43
N ILE A 56 9.48 -1.27 -3.31
CA ILE A 56 8.18 -1.77 -2.89
C ILE A 56 7.15 -0.70 -3.21
N VAL A 57 6.11 -1.06 -3.95
CA VAL A 57 4.94 -0.22 -4.20
C VAL A 57 3.69 -1.03 -3.84
N VAL A 58 3.05 -0.68 -2.73
CA VAL A 58 1.75 -1.24 -2.37
C VAL A 58 0.68 -0.24 -2.74
N PHE A 59 -0.29 -0.64 -3.55
CA PHE A 59 -1.34 0.25 -4.04
C PHE A 59 -2.66 -0.49 -4.27
N ASP A 60 -3.75 0.29 -4.24
CA ASP A 60 -5.11 -0.10 -4.54
C ASP A 60 -5.58 0.68 -5.78
N PRO A 61 -5.82 0.04 -6.95
CA PRO A 61 -6.30 0.70 -8.16
C PRO A 61 -7.83 0.87 -8.18
N ASP A 62 -8.52 0.45 -7.15
CA ASP A 62 -9.98 0.41 -7.10
C ASP A 62 -10.60 1.58 -6.29
N VAL A 63 -9.80 2.57 -5.88
CA VAL A 63 -10.29 3.71 -5.09
C VAL A 63 -11.13 4.66 -5.96
N PRO A 64 -12.34 5.08 -5.53
CA PRO A 64 -13.17 6.01 -6.28
C PRO A 64 -12.45 7.31 -6.60
N ALA A 65 -12.47 7.73 -7.88
CA ALA A 65 -11.89 9.01 -8.31
C ALA A 65 -12.65 10.21 -7.74
N ASP A 66 -13.96 10.08 -7.52
CA ASP A 66 -14.80 11.07 -6.83
C ASP A 66 -15.04 10.62 -5.38
N ALA A 67 -14.43 11.33 -4.45
CA ALA A 67 -14.54 11.04 -3.01
C ALA A 67 -15.80 11.63 -2.36
N SER A 68 -16.66 12.35 -3.09
CA SER A 68 -17.80 13.10 -2.52
C SER A 68 -18.83 12.22 -1.79
N ASP A 69 -19.00 10.98 -2.22
CA ASP A 69 -19.92 10.02 -1.62
C ASP A 69 -19.21 8.97 -0.72
N VAL A 70 -17.88 9.06 -0.57
CA VAL A 70 -17.10 8.13 0.25
C VAL A 70 -17.54 8.19 1.71
N ASN A 71 -17.88 7.02 2.27
CA ASN A 71 -18.32 6.84 3.65
C ASN A 71 -19.53 7.69 4.05
N GLN A 72 -20.40 8.04 3.09
CA GLN A 72 -21.64 8.79 3.32
C GLN A 72 -22.82 7.83 3.59
N ASP A 73 -23.56 8.07 4.70
CA ASP A 73 -24.76 7.29 5.01
C ASP A 73 -25.84 7.45 3.93
N GLY A 74 -26.40 6.34 3.49
CA GLY A 74 -27.45 6.30 2.47
C GLY A 74 -26.97 6.59 1.05
N LYS A 75 -25.66 6.65 0.84
CA LYS A 75 -25.01 6.70 -0.47
C LYS A 75 -24.40 5.36 -0.82
N THR A 76 -24.27 5.10 -2.10
CA THR A 76 -23.61 3.92 -2.64
C THR A 76 -22.67 4.36 -3.76
N ILE A 77 -21.45 3.86 -3.76
CA ILE A 77 -20.49 4.06 -4.84
C ILE A 77 -20.61 2.86 -5.78
N PRO A 78 -21.05 3.06 -7.04
CA PRO A 78 -21.23 1.96 -7.98
C PRO A 78 -19.91 1.25 -8.30
N ALA A 79 -19.97 -0.07 -8.53
CA ALA A 79 -18.78 -0.86 -8.88
C ALA A 79 -18.09 -0.40 -10.19
N ASP A 80 -18.81 0.27 -11.08
CA ASP A 80 -18.34 0.79 -12.38
C ASP A 80 -17.95 2.28 -12.35
N ALA A 81 -17.92 2.93 -11.16
CA ALA A 81 -17.41 4.29 -11.02
C ALA A 81 -15.93 4.39 -11.46
N ASP A 82 -15.52 5.57 -11.93
CA ASP A 82 -14.11 5.85 -12.26
C ASP A 82 -13.21 5.64 -11.06
N ARG A 83 -12.02 5.08 -11.30
CA ARG A 83 -11.08 4.68 -10.24
C ARG A 83 -9.71 5.31 -10.43
N VAL A 84 -8.98 5.45 -9.32
CA VAL A 84 -7.61 5.94 -9.26
C VAL A 84 -6.76 5.06 -8.38
N ASP A 85 -5.44 5.07 -8.61
CA ASP A 85 -4.48 4.39 -7.77
C ASP A 85 -4.33 5.12 -6.42
N PHE A 86 -4.35 4.36 -5.34
CA PHE A 86 -4.09 4.84 -3.98
C PHE A 86 -2.89 4.09 -3.41
N ALA A 87 -1.80 4.80 -3.15
CA ALA A 87 -0.61 4.20 -2.57
C ALA A 87 -0.77 3.97 -1.07
N HIS A 88 -0.42 2.76 -0.63
CA HIS A 88 -0.44 2.30 0.76
C HIS A 88 0.97 2.17 1.36
N TRP A 89 1.99 1.97 0.53
CA TRP A 89 3.38 1.87 0.95
C TRP A 89 4.31 2.12 -0.23
N LEU A 90 5.25 3.03 -0.07
CA LEU A 90 6.26 3.37 -1.06
C LEU A 90 7.65 3.25 -0.40
N VAL A 91 8.49 2.34 -0.89
CA VAL A 91 9.89 2.23 -0.46
C VAL A 91 10.76 2.10 -1.70
N VAL A 92 11.81 2.89 -1.77
CA VAL A 92 12.80 2.86 -2.85
C VAL A 92 14.20 2.60 -2.31
N ASP A 93 15.14 2.30 -3.20
CA ASP A 93 16.56 2.15 -2.86
C ASP A 93 16.84 1.02 -1.85
N ILE A 94 16.01 -0.05 -1.86
CA ILE A 94 16.25 -1.24 -1.06
C ILE A 94 17.46 -1.96 -1.64
N PRO A 95 18.50 -2.28 -0.83
CA PRO A 95 19.74 -2.92 -1.33
C PRO A 95 19.47 -4.26 -2.02
N ALA A 96 20.23 -4.58 -3.06
CA ALA A 96 20.04 -5.79 -3.87
C ALA A 96 20.25 -7.12 -3.11
N ASP A 97 20.91 -7.10 -1.95
CA ASP A 97 21.07 -8.25 -1.07
C ASP A 97 19.91 -8.45 -0.09
N VAL A 98 18.96 -7.51 -0.03
CA VAL A 98 17.71 -7.64 0.71
C VAL A 98 16.66 -8.26 -0.20
N THR A 99 16.18 -9.44 0.13
CA THR A 99 15.16 -10.17 -0.63
C THR A 99 13.95 -10.58 0.23
N GLU A 100 13.87 -10.02 1.43
CA GLU A 100 12.81 -10.31 2.38
C GLU A 100 12.58 -9.10 3.31
N VAL A 101 11.33 -8.80 3.61
CA VAL A 101 10.90 -7.82 4.61
C VAL A 101 9.99 -8.52 5.60
N ALA A 102 10.41 -8.54 6.86
CA ALA A 102 9.64 -9.20 7.92
C ALA A 102 8.29 -8.52 8.18
N GLU A 103 7.30 -9.28 8.60
CA GLU A 103 6.03 -8.74 9.08
C GLU A 103 6.25 -7.70 10.17
N GLY A 104 5.57 -6.56 10.06
CA GLY A 104 5.68 -5.44 11.00
C GLY A 104 6.89 -4.52 10.78
N ALA A 105 7.76 -4.78 9.81
CA ALA A 105 8.94 -3.93 9.58
C ALA A 105 8.58 -2.54 9.00
N GLY A 106 7.46 -2.41 8.30
CA GLY A 106 6.96 -1.15 7.75
C GLY A 106 5.90 -0.46 8.61
N SER A 107 5.20 -1.20 9.47
CA SER A 107 4.22 -0.68 10.43
C SER A 107 3.81 -1.78 11.40
N GLN A 108 3.54 -1.43 12.65
CA GLN A 108 3.06 -2.38 13.66
C GLN A 108 1.68 -2.01 14.22
N GLU A 109 1.21 -0.78 13.95
CA GLU A 109 -0.04 -0.25 14.47
C GLU A 109 -0.49 0.98 13.68
N ILE A 110 -1.70 1.43 13.93
CA ILE A 110 -2.19 2.74 13.45
C ILE A 110 -1.53 3.83 14.30
N VAL A 111 -0.97 4.84 13.61
CA VAL A 111 -0.44 6.04 14.24
C VAL A 111 -1.26 7.24 13.78
N ILE A 112 -2.03 7.83 14.69
CA ILE A 112 -2.80 9.03 14.40
C ILE A 112 -1.86 10.18 14.03
N GLY A 113 -2.17 10.89 12.93
CA GLY A 113 -1.27 11.88 12.35
C GLY A 113 -0.12 11.29 11.54
N GLY A 114 -0.15 9.99 11.30
CA GLY A 114 0.78 9.28 10.42
C GLY A 114 2.12 8.92 11.06
N LYS A 115 3.01 8.43 10.23
CA LYS A 115 4.38 8.01 10.55
C LYS A 115 5.36 8.84 9.71
N PRO A 116 6.55 9.20 10.22
CA PRO A 116 7.52 9.97 9.45
C PRO A 116 7.97 9.19 8.20
N VAL A 117 8.28 9.91 7.12
CA VAL A 117 8.99 9.36 5.95
C VAL A 117 10.47 9.20 6.26
N GLY A 118 11.19 8.40 5.49
CA GLY A 118 12.65 8.28 5.59
C GLY A 118 13.15 6.85 5.62
N GLU A 119 14.32 6.64 6.22
CA GLU A 119 15.00 5.34 6.24
C GLU A 119 14.15 4.23 6.89
N THR A 120 14.19 3.04 6.28
CA THR A 120 13.54 1.85 6.81
C THR A 120 14.52 0.96 7.57
N SER A 121 14.01 0.09 8.44
CA SER A 121 14.83 -0.84 9.23
C SER A 121 15.52 -1.93 8.39
N PHE A 122 15.07 -2.13 7.15
CA PHE A 122 15.58 -3.15 6.21
C PHE A 122 16.37 -2.55 5.04
N GLY A 123 16.67 -1.25 5.10
CA GLY A 123 17.31 -0.50 4.02
C GLY A 123 16.30 0.12 3.06
N GLY A 124 16.76 1.15 2.34
CA GLY A 124 15.90 1.95 1.49
C GLY A 124 15.19 3.09 2.24
N VAL A 125 14.43 3.87 1.48
CA VAL A 125 13.76 5.10 1.94
C VAL A 125 12.28 5.02 1.65
N SER A 126 11.45 5.27 2.66
CA SER A 126 9.99 5.32 2.55
C SER A 126 9.51 6.74 2.24
N GLY A 127 8.63 6.86 1.23
CA GLY A 127 7.91 8.09 0.88
C GLY A 127 6.58 8.23 1.64
N ALA A 128 5.82 9.25 1.26
CA ALA A 128 4.46 9.49 1.76
C ALA A 128 3.43 8.70 0.95
N ASN A 129 2.62 7.89 1.62
CA ASN A 129 1.49 7.23 0.99
C ASN A 129 0.30 8.19 0.83
N THR A 130 -0.74 7.75 0.11
CA THR A 130 -1.86 8.63 -0.29
C THR A 130 -2.78 9.03 0.87
N PHE A 131 -2.71 8.35 2.03
CA PHE A 131 -3.41 8.83 3.23
C PHE A 131 -2.99 10.24 3.62
N THR A 132 -1.74 10.66 3.33
CA THR A 132 -1.25 12.02 3.57
C THR A 132 -2.14 13.07 2.91
N ASP A 133 -2.50 12.87 1.64
CA ASP A 133 -3.36 13.81 0.91
C ASP A 133 -4.84 13.59 1.21
N PHE A 134 -5.25 12.34 1.38
CA PHE A 134 -6.63 11.97 1.64
C PHE A 134 -7.16 12.52 2.98
N LEU A 135 -6.28 12.60 3.98
CA LEU A 135 -6.61 13.06 5.33
C LEU A 135 -6.23 14.54 5.56
N GLU A 136 -5.82 15.27 4.51
CA GLU A 136 -5.54 16.70 4.62
C GLU A 136 -6.80 17.46 5.08
N GLY A 137 -6.67 18.24 6.15
CA GLY A 137 -7.76 19.00 6.76
C GLY A 137 -8.67 18.20 7.70
N ASP A 138 -8.41 16.93 7.94
CA ASP A 138 -9.06 16.17 9.00
C ASP A 138 -8.48 16.55 10.36
N GLU A 139 -9.30 17.06 11.28
CA GLU A 139 -8.85 17.61 12.57
C GLU A 139 -8.14 16.58 13.46
N ASP A 140 -8.46 15.29 13.30
CA ASP A 140 -7.94 14.22 14.14
C ASP A 140 -6.82 13.43 13.45
N MET A 141 -6.87 13.28 12.12
CA MET A 141 -6.04 12.35 11.37
C MET A 141 -5.01 13.03 10.45
N GLU A 142 -5.09 14.34 10.22
CA GLU A 142 -4.13 15.04 9.35
C GLU A 142 -2.67 14.80 9.75
N GLY A 143 -1.82 14.51 8.76
CA GLY A 143 -0.38 14.33 8.97
C GLY A 143 0.35 13.70 7.80
N THR A 144 1.62 13.35 8.03
CA THR A 144 2.43 12.68 7.03
C THR A 144 2.41 11.16 7.27
N TYR A 145 1.84 10.41 6.33
CA TYR A 145 1.73 8.96 6.38
C TYR A 145 2.87 8.34 5.59
N GLY A 146 4.03 8.20 6.23
CA GLY A 146 5.16 7.40 5.75
C GLY A 146 5.00 5.93 6.11
N HIS A 147 5.72 5.07 5.39
CA HIS A 147 5.65 3.62 5.60
C HIS A 147 4.29 3.01 5.21
N TYR A 148 4.00 1.80 5.74
CA TYR A 148 2.79 1.05 5.40
C TYR A 148 1.58 1.54 6.19
N ASP A 149 0.48 1.77 5.47
CA ASP A 149 -0.87 1.86 6.01
C ASP A 149 -1.80 0.98 5.16
N GLY A 150 -2.51 0.08 5.81
CA GLY A 150 -3.21 -1.02 5.17
C GLY A 150 -4.57 -0.68 4.57
N PRO A 151 -5.31 -1.69 4.10
CA PRO A 151 -6.63 -1.54 3.53
C PRO A 151 -7.61 -0.74 4.40
N PHE A 152 -8.31 0.21 3.76
CA PHE A 152 -9.42 0.96 4.35
C PHE A 152 -10.39 1.44 3.26
N PRO A 153 -10.97 0.52 2.47
CA PRO A 153 -11.91 0.92 1.42
C PRO A 153 -13.18 1.51 2.02
N PRO A 154 -13.94 2.33 1.27
CA PRO A 154 -15.22 2.87 1.73
C PRO A 154 -16.21 1.74 2.05
N PHE A 155 -16.92 1.85 3.19
CA PHE A 155 -17.93 0.85 3.59
C PHE A 155 -19.12 0.80 2.63
N ASN A 156 -19.34 1.84 1.86
CA ASN A 156 -20.41 1.98 0.90
C ASN A 156 -19.99 1.79 -0.57
N ASP A 157 -18.78 1.25 -0.80
CA ASP A 157 -18.31 0.91 -2.15
C ASP A 157 -18.74 -0.51 -2.52
N GLU A 158 -19.47 -0.65 -3.63
CA GLU A 158 -19.89 -1.96 -4.15
C GLU A 158 -18.73 -2.73 -4.78
N ARG A 159 -17.59 -2.08 -5.08
CA ARG A 159 -16.44 -2.73 -5.66
C ARG A 159 -15.63 -3.45 -4.61
N LEU A 160 -15.18 -4.68 -4.94
CA LEU A 160 -14.13 -5.35 -4.20
C LEU A 160 -12.81 -4.68 -4.55
N HIS A 161 -12.05 -4.28 -3.53
CA HIS A 161 -10.76 -3.65 -3.72
C HIS A 161 -9.63 -4.67 -3.76
N HIS A 162 -8.64 -4.45 -4.64
CA HIS A 162 -7.48 -5.30 -4.85
C HIS A 162 -6.22 -4.56 -4.42
N TYR A 163 -5.50 -5.13 -3.47
CA TYR A 163 -4.27 -4.57 -2.93
C TYR A 163 -3.08 -5.25 -3.57
N HIS A 164 -2.36 -4.53 -4.42
CA HIS A 164 -1.19 -4.99 -5.14
C HIS A 164 0.06 -4.75 -4.28
N PHE A 165 0.75 -5.81 -3.91
CA PHE A 165 2.05 -5.77 -3.23
C PHE A 165 3.12 -6.03 -4.29
N ARG A 166 3.63 -4.98 -4.93
CA ARG A 166 4.53 -5.05 -6.09
C ARG A 166 5.96 -4.75 -5.69
N ILE A 167 6.88 -5.58 -6.21
CA ILE A 167 8.33 -5.40 -6.07
C ILE A 167 8.89 -5.15 -7.45
N TYR A 168 9.69 -4.08 -7.60
CA TYR A 168 10.45 -3.79 -8.80
C TYR A 168 11.93 -4.12 -8.57
N ALA A 169 12.58 -4.79 -9.52
CA ALA A 169 14.02 -4.96 -9.61
C ALA A 169 14.59 -3.88 -10.54
N LEU A 170 15.54 -3.10 -10.05
CA LEU A 170 16.06 -1.92 -10.74
C LEU A 170 17.54 -2.07 -11.07
N ASP A 171 17.99 -1.48 -12.19
CA ASP A 171 19.37 -1.45 -12.66
C ASP A 171 20.18 -0.26 -12.12
N THR A 172 19.69 0.39 -11.09
CA THR A 172 20.34 1.50 -10.40
C THR A 172 20.32 1.29 -8.89
N PRO A 173 21.38 1.65 -8.15
CA PRO A 173 21.41 1.51 -6.69
C PRO A 173 20.53 2.54 -5.97
N SER A 174 20.17 3.66 -6.65
CA SER A 174 19.32 4.69 -6.07
C SER A 174 18.56 5.45 -7.15
N LEU A 175 17.29 5.74 -6.85
CA LEU A 175 16.41 6.61 -7.64
C LEU A 175 16.57 8.10 -7.28
N GLY A 176 17.34 8.42 -6.22
CA GLY A 176 17.60 9.79 -5.78
C GLY A 176 16.40 10.47 -5.13
N LEU A 177 15.36 9.73 -4.76
CA LEU A 177 14.18 10.26 -4.07
C LEU A 177 14.46 10.44 -2.58
N SER A 178 13.88 11.47 -1.98
CA SER A 178 14.00 11.76 -0.55
C SER A 178 12.83 12.61 -0.05
N GLY A 179 12.60 12.61 1.26
CA GLY A 179 11.48 13.32 1.86
C GLY A 179 10.14 12.65 1.55
N ALA A 180 9.08 13.44 1.45
CA ALA A 180 7.71 12.96 1.26
C ALA A 180 7.36 12.74 -0.22
N PHE A 181 8.20 12.01 -0.96
CA PHE A 181 7.91 11.63 -2.34
C PHE A 181 6.65 10.74 -2.40
N LYS A 182 5.91 10.85 -3.50
CA LYS A 182 4.63 10.19 -3.73
C LYS A 182 4.70 9.17 -4.86
N LEU A 183 3.59 8.50 -5.15
CA LEU A 183 3.50 7.46 -6.18
C LEU A 183 3.94 7.96 -7.56
N ASP A 184 3.54 9.17 -7.96
CA ASP A 184 3.92 9.75 -9.25
C ASP A 184 5.43 10.00 -9.35
N ASP A 185 6.07 10.40 -8.24
CA ASP A 185 7.52 10.58 -8.18
C ASP A 185 8.24 9.24 -8.36
N VAL A 186 7.74 8.17 -7.70
CA VAL A 186 8.28 6.82 -7.86
C VAL A 186 8.10 6.34 -9.29
N ASN A 187 6.89 6.47 -9.87
CA ASN A 187 6.60 6.06 -11.24
C ASN A 187 7.51 6.76 -12.25
N ALA A 188 7.73 8.07 -12.07
CA ALA A 188 8.64 8.82 -12.94
C ALA A 188 10.11 8.41 -12.75
N ALA A 189 10.53 8.12 -11.51
CA ALA A 189 11.91 7.78 -11.20
C ALA A 189 12.31 6.36 -11.64
N ILE A 190 11.38 5.39 -11.64
CA ILE A 190 11.65 4.02 -12.10
C ILE A 190 11.63 3.89 -13.63
N GLU A 191 11.13 4.90 -14.36
CA GLU A 191 11.06 4.84 -15.83
C GLU A 191 12.46 4.65 -16.44
N GLY A 192 12.61 3.58 -17.21
CA GLY A 192 13.88 3.22 -17.85
C GLY A 192 14.86 2.43 -16.97
N HIS A 193 14.54 2.22 -15.68
CA HIS A 193 15.37 1.48 -14.73
C HIS A 193 14.82 0.10 -14.35
N VAL A 194 13.58 -0.21 -14.72
CA VAL A 194 12.95 -1.49 -14.36
C VAL A 194 13.50 -2.63 -15.21
N LEU A 195 14.17 -3.59 -14.57
CA LEU A 195 14.61 -4.84 -15.17
C LEU A 195 13.49 -5.90 -15.18
N ASP A 196 12.73 -5.98 -14.09
CA ASP A 196 11.60 -6.90 -13.92
C ASP A 196 10.75 -6.44 -12.74
N HIS A 197 9.55 -6.98 -12.66
CA HIS A 197 8.70 -6.81 -11.47
C HIS A 197 7.89 -8.08 -11.19
N GLY A 198 7.48 -8.24 -9.94
CA GLY A 198 6.56 -9.28 -9.50
C GLY A 198 5.59 -8.72 -8.47
N GLU A 199 4.46 -9.38 -8.28
CA GLU A 199 3.48 -8.96 -7.29
C GLU A 199 2.68 -10.13 -6.73
N ILE A 200 2.10 -9.90 -5.55
CA ILE A 200 0.95 -10.64 -5.03
C ILE A 200 -0.20 -9.68 -4.84
N VAL A 201 -1.43 -10.16 -5.02
CA VAL A 201 -2.64 -9.35 -4.88
C VAL A 201 -3.52 -9.98 -3.82
N GLY A 202 -3.87 -9.20 -2.81
CA GLY A 202 -4.88 -9.54 -1.81
C GLY A 202 -6.16 -8.76 -2.04
N GLU A 203 -7.27 -9.22 -1.51
CA GLU A 203 -8.59 -8.59 -1.65
C GLU A 203 -9.06 -8.03 -0.31
N TYR A 204 -9.80 -6.92 -0.33
CA TYR A 204 -10.44 -6.39 0.88
C TYR A 204 -11.69 -5.59 0.55
N THR A 205 -12.67 -5.67 1.44
CA THR A 205 -13.89 -4.85 1.37
C THR A 205 -14.40 -4.59 2.79
N LEU A 206 -15.10 -3.48 2.96
CA LEU A 206 -15.86 -3.15 4.17
C LEU A 206 -17.36 -3.05 3.86
N HIS A 207 -17.77 -3.39 2.64
CA HIS A 207 -19.19 -3.43 2.25
C HIS A 207 -19.89 -4.59 2.95
N ALA A 208 -20.91 -4.29 3.75
CA ALA A 208 -21.59 -5.24 4.64
C ALA A 208 -22.11 -6.51 3.94
N ASP A 209 -22.55 -6.40 2.68
CA ASP A 209 -23.07 -7.53 1.91
C ASP A 209 -21.99 -8.45 1.34
N ARG A 210 -20.70 -8.14 1.57
CA ARG A 210 -19.54 -8.88 1.05
C ARG A 210 -18.52 -9.28 2.12
N LEU A 211 -18.85 -9.05 3.38
CA LEU A 211 -18.04 -9.43 4.54
C LEU A 211 -18.17 -10.92 4.89
#